data_c15ed426b94dfac1dcd9b7859ec78fbc
#
_entry.id   c15ed426b94dfac1dcd9b7859ec78fbc
#
_cell.length_a   1.000
_cell.length_b   1.000
_cell.length_c   1.000
_cell.angle_alpha   90.00
_cell.angle_beta   90.00
_cell.angle_gamma   90.00
#
_symmetry.space_group_name_H-M   'P 1'
#
loop_
_entity.id
_entity.type
_entity.pdbx_description
1 polymer ?
#
loop_
_entity_poly.entity_id
_entity_poly.type
_entity_poly.pdbx_seq_one_letter_code
_entity_poly.pdbx_strand_id
1 'polypeptide(L)'
;MDLGIQQAATQAPATPLPTAWLGRAEAPLARPDWAVIGALTSVQHRNLLSQMAYNISTWAYDKIGTNNELGRYQFTVSQLELYGLLTPGSYTAYGNDAVNYQNCWRAPTNTYADYLADVTNLLDFTTNKTAQESLANQYLLDLYNSSIRVNTIQSTDSAEVVAGMLYVAWMLGVGTSPTIATPTGTGAYAWRYFNVGSGAAYYNAGRYAVVVLSK
;
A
#
# COMPACT_ATOMS: atom_id res chain seq x y z
N MET A 1 -31.38 16.29 -5.17
CA MET A 1 -31.46 15.07 -4.38
C MET A 1 -30.21 15.02 -3.55
N ASP A 2 -30.37 15.35 -2.29
CA ASP A 2 -29.29 15.23 -1.31
C ASP A 2 -29.14 13.73 -1.04
N LEU A 3 -28.17 13.10 -1.72
CA LEU A 3 -27.74 11.78 -1.35
C LEU A 3 -27.09 11.98 0.01
N GLY A 4 -27.87 11.79 1.07
CA GLY A 4 -27.38 11.79 2.43
C GLY A 4 -26.17 10.86 2.50
N ILE A 5 -24.99 11.42 2.30
CA ILE A 5 -23.72 10.78 2.57
C ILE A 5 -23.77 10.53 4.06
N GLN A 6 -24.22 9.35 4.44
CA GLN A 6 -24.05 8.90 5.81
C GLN A 6 -22.55 8.95 6.02
N GLN A 7 -22.12 9.99 6.73
CA GLN A 7 -20.80 10.10 7.27
C GLN A 7 -20.45 8.71 7.81
N ALA A 8 -19.42 8.10 7.29
CA ALA A 8 -19.03 6.76 7.72
C ALA A 8 -19.06 6.77 9.24
N ALA A 9 -20.05 6.11 9.77
CA ALA A 9 -20.23 5.98 11.19
C ALA A 9 -18.85 5.65 11.76
N THR A 10 -18.53 6.27 12.85
CA THR A 10 -17.38 5.91 13.68
C THR A 10 -17.18 4.42 13.56
N GLN A 11 -16.24 4.06 12.71
CA GLN A 11 -16.04 2.71 12.20
C GLN A 11 -15.98 1.73 13.37
N ALA A 12 -16.59 0.60 13.23
CA ALA A 12 -16.79 -0.40 14.25
C ALA A 12 -15.63 -0.50 15.23
N PRO A 13 -15.90 -0.66 16.53
CA PRO A 13 -14.88 -0.77 17.55
C PRO A 13 -13.88 -1.84 17.09
N ALA A 14 -12.60 -1.50 17.14
CA ALA A 14 -11.53 -2.38 16.70
C ALA A 14 -11.69 -3.72 17.43
N THR A 15 -12.00 -4.77 16.69
CA THR A 15 -11.87 -6.12 17.19
C THR A 15 -10.45 -6.27 17.73
N PRO A 16 -10.22 -6.79 18.94
CA PRO A 16 -8.86 -7.02 19.43
C PRO A 16 -8.09 -7.79 18.37
N LEU A 17 -6.92 -7.26 18.01
CA LEU A 17 -6.07 -7.94 17.04
C LEU A 17 -5.57 -9.25 17.63
N PRO A 18 -5.47 -10.31 16.82
CA PRO A 18 -4.88 -11.56 17.28
C PRO A 18 -3.49 -11.32 17.86
N THR A 19 -3.20 -11.89 19.01
CA THR A 19 -1.88 -11.79 19.66
C THR A 19 -0.71 -12.24 18.77
N ALA A 20 -0.98 -13.08 17.78
CA ALA A 20 -0.01 -13.48 16.75
C ALA A 20 0.52 -12.30 15.89
N TRP A 21 -0.16 -11.16 15.90
CA TRP A 21 0.26 -9.94 15.16
C TRP A 21 1.19 -9.05 16.00
N LEU A 22 1.44 -9.43 17.26
CA LEU A 22 2.34 -8.74 18.18
C LEU A 22 3.83 -9.08 17.95
N GLY A 23 4.18 -9.72 16.84
CA GLY A 23 5.56 -9.99 16.47
C GLY A 23 6.40 -8.71 16.44
N ARG A 24 7.65 -8.82 16.86
CA ARG A 24 8.61 -7.71 16.78
C ARG A 24 8.75 -7.30 15.32
N ALA A 25 8.22 -6.12 15.00
CA ALA A 25 8.34 -5.57 13.68
C ALA A 25 9.82 -5.32 13.36
N GLU A 26 10.34 -5.94 12.30
CA GLU A 26 11.58 -5.47 11.70
C GLU A 26 11.31 -4.08 11.12
N ALA A 27 11.96 -3.07 11.69
CA ALA A 27 11.74 -1.70 11.26
C ALA A 27 12.17 -1.52 9.79
N PRO A 28 11.37 -0.85 8.97
CA PRO A 28 11.78 -0.43 7.63
C PRO A 28 13.07 0.39 7.72
N LEU A 29 13.89 0.34 6.68
CA LEU A 29 15.05 1.21 6.56
C LEU A 29 14.54 2.67 6.49
N ALA A 30 14.78 3.43 7.56
CA ALA A 30 14.38 4.82 7.60
C ALA A 30 15.26 5.66 6.68
N ARG A 31 14.64 6.51 5.86
CA ARG A 31 15.34 7.55 5.11
C ARG A 31 14.92 8.92 5.62
N PRO A 32 15.87 9.85 5.78
CA PRO A 32 15.55 11.19 6.32
C PRO A 32 14.67 12.02 5.39
N ASP A 33 14.62 11.69 4.12
CA ASP A 33 13.87 12.37 3.05
C ASP A 33 12.46 11.79 2.83
N TRP A 34 12.05 10.78 3.60
CA TRP A 34 10.69 10.26 3.47
C TRP A 34 9.65 11.28 3.89
N ALA A 35 8.74 11.58 2.97
CA ALA A 35 7.62 12.46 3.24
C ALA A 35 6.73 11.89 4.35
N VAL A 36 6.31 12.75 5.26
CA VAL A 36 5.26 12.43 6.23
C VAL A 36 3.92 12.37 5.49
N ILE A 37 3.15 11.32 5.71
CA ILE A 37 1.89 11.07 5.01
C ILE A 37 0.71 11.50 5.89
N GLY A 38 0.04 12.56 5.50
CA GLY A 38 -1.16 13.05 6.19
C GLY A 38 -0.91 13.35 7.66
N ALA A 39 -1.74 12.79 8.54
CA ALA A 39 -1.65 12.95 9.99
C ALA A 39 -0.64 12.00 10.67
N LEU A 40 0.09 11.16 9.91
CA LEU A 40 1.03 10.19 10.50
C LEU A 40 2.31 10.88 10.93
N THR A 41 2.80 10.55 12.11
CA THR A 41 4.20 10.84 12.49
C THR A 41 5.15 9.90 11.74
N SER A 42 6.44 10.23 11.67
CA SER A 42 7.45 9.36 11.06
C SER A 42 7.51 7.96 11.72
N VAL A 43 7.27 7.87 13.02
CA VAL A 43 7.21 6.60 13.74
C VAL A 43 5.98 5.79 13.31
N GLN A 44 4.82 6.43 13.26
CA GLN A 44 3.57 5.79 12.83
C GLN A 44 3.64 5.31 11.38
N HIS A 45 4.22 6.11 10.49
CA HIS A 45 4.43 5.75 9.10
C HIS A 45 5.31 4.48 8.98
N ARG A 46 6.47 4.44 9.67
CA ARG A 46 7.34 3.25 9.67
C ARG A 46 6.64 2.02 10.25
N ASN A 47 5.89 2.18 11.32
CA ASN A 47 5.15 1.07 11.93
C ASN A 47 4.05 0.55 11.01
N LEU A 48 3.38 1.44 10.27
CA LEU A 48 2.41 1.04 9.24
C LEU A 48 3.06 0.18 8.17
N LEU A 49 4.16 0.63 7.57
CA LEU A 49 4.91 -0.14 6.56
C LEU A 49 5.40 -1.49 7.12
N SER A 50 5.92 -1.49 8.35
CA SER A 50 6.37 -2.73 8.99
C SER A 50 5.23 -3.72 9.21
N GLN A 51 4.06 -3.25 9.66
CA GLN A 51 2.88 -4.10 9.87
C GLN A 51 2.35 -4.66 8.55
N MET A 52 2.32 -3.83 7.50
CA MET A 52 1.95 -4.28 6.16
C MET A 52 2.90 -5.38 5.67
N ALA A 53 4.21 -5.15 5.75
CA ALA A 53 5.22 -6.13 5.35
C ALA A 53 5.10 -7.44 6.12
N TYR A 54 4.82 -7.39 7.42
CA TYR A 54 4.59 -8.60 8.23
C TYR A 54 3.44 -9.43 7.70
N ASN A 55 2.29 -8.80 7.47
CA ASN A 55 1.08 -9.50 7.05
C ASN A 55 1.17 -10.05 5.63
N ILE A 56 1.94 -9.37 4.77
CA ILE A 56 2.02 -9.69 3.34
C ILE A 56 3.14 -10.70 3.05
N SER A 57 4.30 -10.55 3.69
CA SER A 57 5.49 -11.31 3.33
C SER A 57 6.25 -11.93 4.51
N THR A 58 5.80 -11.68 5.77
CA THR A 58 6.60 -11.97 6.98
C THR A 58 7.97 -11.27 6.95
N TRP A 59 8.02 -10.03 6.43
CA TRP A 59 9.19 -9.15 6.23
C TRP A 59 10.23 -9.63 5.21
N ALA A 60 9.98 -10.71 4.47
CA ALA A 60 10.95 -11.26 3.53
C ALA A 60 11.10 -10.38 2.28
N TYR A 61 12.31 -9.86 2.05
CA TYR A 61 12.62 -9.04 0.86
C TYR A 61 12.72 -9.85 -0.43
N ASP A 62 13.06 -11.11 -0.33
CA ASP A 62 13.26 -12.04 -1.45
C ASP A 62 12.02 -12.87 -1.78
N LYS A 63 10.90 -12.60 -1.11
CA LYS A 63 9.68 -13.36 -1.31
C LYS A 63 9.11 -13.14 -2.72
N ILE A 64 8.77 -14.24 -3.36
CA ILE A 64 7.92 -14.27 -4.57
C ILE A 64 6.57 -14.84 -4.16
N GLY A 65 5.51 -14.10 -4.39
CA GLY A 65 4.13 -14.49 -4.07
C GLY A 65 3.55 -15.51 -5.03
N THR A 66 2.35 -15.99 -4.73
CA THR A 66 1.66 -17.02 -5.56
C THR A 66 1.24 -16.50 -6.93
N ASN A 67 1.02 -15.19 -7.08
CA ASN A 67 0.75 -14.55 -8.36
C ASN A 67 1.97 -13.76 -8.85
N ASN A 68 3.17 -14.16 -8.44
CA ASN A 68 4.44 -13.54 -8.78
C ASN A 68 4.59 -12.08 -8.28
N GLU A 69 3.92 -11.71 -7.21
CA GLU A 69 4.21 -10.48 -6.49
C GLU A 69 5.60 -10.55 -5.86
N LEU A 70 6.32 -9.43 -5.84
CA LEU A 70 7.73 -9.40 -5.49
C LEU A 70 8.04 -8.66 -4.19
N GLY A 71 8.93 -9.26 -3.42
CA GLY A 71 9.63 -8.65 -2.31
C GLY A 71 8.80 -8.48 -1.05
N ARG A 72 9.34 -7.68 -0.15
CA ARG A 72 8.79 -7.43 1.19
C ARG A 72 7.34 -6.92 1.17
N TYR A 73 6.98 -6.15 0.18
CA TYR A 73 5.66 -5.52 0.04
C TYR A 73 4.78 -6.17 -1.03
N GLN A 74 5.26 -7.24 -1.65
CA GLN A 74 4.57 -8.01 -2.68
C GLN A 74 4.04 -7.11 -3.81
N PHE A 75 4.97 -6.37 -4.43
CA PHE A 75 4.64 -5.54 -5.58
C PHE A 75 4.22 -6.38 -6.77
N THR A 76 3.11 -5.99 -7.39
CA THR A 76 2.61 -6.63 -8.61
C THR A 76 3.38 -6.15 -9.82
N VAL A 77 3.32 -6.92 -10.91
CA VAL A 77 3.93 -6.54 -12.21
C VAL A 77 3.44 -5.17 -12.67
N SER A 78 2.14 -4.89 -12.53
CA SER A 78 1.57 -3.59 -12.91
C SER A 78 2.11 -2.43 -12.07
N GLN A 79 2.38 -2.64 -10.78
CA GLN A 79 3.00 -1.63 -9.93
C GLN A 79 4.46 -1.39 -10.34
N LEU A 80 5.22 -2.45 -10.58
CA LEU A 80 6.63 -2.33 -11.03
C LEU A 80 6.72 -1.62 -12.39
N GLU A 81 5.80 -1.87 -13.28
CA GLU A 81 5.71 -1.16 -14.56
C GLU A 81 5.35 0.31 -14.36
N LEU A 82 4.37 0.62 -13.51
CA LEU A 82 3.94 1.98 -13.19
C LEU A 82 5.11 2.86 -12.70
N TYR A 83 6.00 2.28 -11.90
CA TYR A 83 7.19 2.97 -11.38
C TYR A 83 8.42 2.86 -12.29
N GLY A 84 8.25 2.36 -13.50
CA GLY A 84 9.29 2.35 -14.52
C GLY A 84 10.40 1.32 -14.32
N LEU A 85 10.21 0.34 -13.43
CA LEU A 85 11.13 -0.80 -13.27
C LEU A 85 11.00 -1.80 -14.41
N LEU A 86 9.84 -1.89 -15.02
CA LEU A 86 9.58 -2.74 -16.18
C LEU A 86 9.29 -1.89 -17.42
N THR A 87 9.54 -2.45 -18.58
CA THR A 87 9.22 -1.84 -19.87
C THR A 87 7.71 -1.63 -19.99
N PRO A 88 7.23 -0.47 -20.47
CA PRO A 88 5.81 -0.23 -20.66
C PRO A 88 5.15 -1.30 -21.52
N GLY A 89 3.99 -1.76 -21.08
CA GLY A 89 3.23 -2.85 -21.73
C GLY A 89 3.59 -4.24 -21.23
N SER A 90 4.54 -4.39 -20.30
CA SER A 90 4.93 -5.70 -19.75
C SER A 90 3.74 -6.43 -19.11
N TYR A 91 2.93 -5.73 -18.31
CA TYR A 91 1.75 -6.33 -17.70
C TYR A 91 0.70 -6.73 -18.76
N THR A 92 0.49 -5.91 -19.76
CA THR A 92 -0.45 -6.22 -20.86
C THR A 92 0.01 -7.44 -21.65
N ALA A 93 1.32 -7.57 -21.88
CA ALA A 93 1.87 -8.68 -22.67
C ALA A 93 1.94 -10.00 -21.91
N TYR A 94 2.27 -9.95 -20.62
CA TYR A 94 2.64 -11.15 -19.84
C TYR A 94 1.82 -11.34 -18.57
N GLY A 95 1.00 -10.36 -18.17
CA GLY A 95 0.28 -10.41 -16.91
C GLY A 95 1.23 -10.52 -15.72
N ASN A 96 0.98 -11.46 -14.83
CA ASN A 96 1.82 -11.76 -13.66
C ASN A 96 2.76 -12.95 -13.89
N ASP A 97 3.09 -13.29 -15.13
CA ASP A 97 4.00 -14.41 -15.44
C ASP A 97 5.45 -14.01 -15.17
N ALA A 98 6.01 -14.43 -14.04
CA ALA A 98 7.37 -14.09 -13.61
C ALA A 98 8.45 -14.54 -14.62
N VAL A 99 8.25 -15.64 -15.31
CA VAL A 99 9.22 -16.14 -16.29
C VAL A 99 9.29 -15.21 -17.49
N ASN A 100 8.15 -14.77 -17.98
CA ASN A 100 8.08 -13.95 -19.18
C ASN A 100 8.44 -12.49 -18.90
N TYR A 101 8.05 -11.89 -17.78
CA TYR A 101 8.38 -10.50 -17.52
C TYR A 101 9.80 -10.29 -16.99
N GLN A 102 10.54 -11.32 -16.60
CA GLN A 102 11.94 -11.20 -16.17
C GLN A 102 12.82 -10.45 -17.19
N ASN A 103 12.54 -10.60 -18.48
CA ASN A 103 13.27 -9.93 -19.55
C ASN A 103 12.80 -8.48 -19.81
N CYS A 104 11.78 -8.03 -19.10
CA CYS A 104 11.20 -6.69 -19.26
C CYS A 104 11.80 -5.66 -18.31
N TRP A 105 12.73 -6.06 -17.44
CA TRP A 105 13.39 -5.15 -16.50
C TRP A 105 14.22 -4.10 -17.24
N ARG A 106 14.17 -2.89 -16.73
CA ARG A 106 14.96 -1.78 -17.26
C ARG A 106 15.39 -0.84 -16.14
N ALA A 107 16.46 -0.10 -16.36
CA ALA A 107 16.80 1.01 -15.48
C ALA A 107 15.67 2.05 -15.48
N PRO A 108 15.23 2.55 -14.35
CA PRO A 108 14.18 3.55 -14.25
C PRO A 108 14.56 4.83 -15.00
N THR A 109 13.58 5.42 -15.68
CA THR A 109 13.76 6.65 -16.46
C THR A 109 13.06 7.86 -15.84
N ASN A 110 12.41 7.66 -14.68
CA ASN A 110 11.64 8.71 -13.99
C ASN A 110 12.43 9.31 -12.81
N THR A 111 11.88 10.35 -12.20
CA THR A 111 12.49 11.09 -11.07
C THR A 111 12.59 10.32 -9.77
N TYR A 112 12.02 9.13 -9.70
CA TYR A 112 12.21 8.22 -8.55
C TYR A 112 13.53 7.45 -8.63
N ALA A 113 14.37 7.80 -9.60
CA ALA A 113 15.47 7.00 -10.12
C ALA A 113 16.63 6.77 -9.17
N ASP A 114 16.90 7.66 -8.23
CA ASP A 114 18.13 7.58 -7.44
C ASP A 114 18.24 6.31 -6.60
N TYR A 115 17.13 5.74 -6.14
CA TYR A 115 17.15 4.50 -5.36
C TYR A 115 16.85 3.26 -6.19
N LEU A 116 16.43 3.44 -7.43
CA LEU A 116 16.07 2.36 -8.35
C LEU A 116 17.11 2.22 -9.48
N ALA A 117 18.10 3.11 -9.53
CA ALA A 117 19.07 3.16 -10.61
C ALA A 117 19.84 1.84 -10.80
N ASP A 118 20.08 1.13 -9.71
CA ASP A 118 20.82 -0.13 -9.73
C ASP A 118 19.93 -1.36 -9.90
N VAL A 119 18.60 -1.17 -10.05
CA VAL A 119 17.66 -2.28 -10.20
C VAL A 119 17.39 -2.55 -11.67
N THR A 120 18.09 -3.51 -12.23
CA THR A 120 18.03 -3.86 -13.65
C THR A 120 17.44 -5.24 -13.92
N ASN A 121 17.18 -6.03 -12.90
CA ASN A 121 16.62 -7.36 -13.01
C ASN A 121 15.91 -7.80 -11.72
N LEU A 122 15.28 -8.96 -11.75
CA LEU A 122 14.54 -9.53 -10.60
C LEU A 122 15.42 -9.71 -9.37
N LEU A 123 16.65 -10.20 -9.54
CA LEU A 123 17.56 -10.45 -8.42
C LEU A 123 17.99 -9.14 -7.76
N ASP A 124 18.31 -8.12 -8.56
CA ASP A 124 18.63 -6.79 -8.04
C ASP A 124 17.49 -6.26 -7.19
N PHE A 125 16.25 -6.37 -7.65
CA PHE A 125 15.09 -5.91 -6.89
C PHE A 125 14.91 -6.67 -5.58
N THR A 126 14.94 -7.99 -5.61
CA THR A 126 14.69 -8.83 -4.44
C THR A 126 15.80 -8.75 -3.37
N THR A 127 17.01 -8.36 -3.77
CA THR A 127 18.14 -8.16 -2.85
C THR A 127 18.33 -6.71 -2.41
N ASN A 128 17.80 -5.73 -3.15
CA ASN A 128 17.94 -4.31 -2.83
C ASN A 128 16.84 -3.84 -1.86
N LYS A 129 17.15 -3.90 -0.57
CA LYS A 129 16.24 -3.45 0.50
C LYS A 129 15.88 -1.98 0.35
N THR A 130 16.84 -1.12 0.06
CA THR A 130 16.62 0.34 -0.09
C THR A 130 15.64 0.65 -1.22
N ALA A 131 15.77 -0.03 -2.35
CA ALA A 131 14.85 0.15 -3.48
C ALA A 131 13.41 -0.25 -3.09
N GLN A 132 13.24 -1.38 -2.42
CA GLN A 132 11.91 -1.84 -2.00
C GLN A 132 11.26 -0.90 -0.98
N GLU A 133 12.01 -0.42 0.01
CA GLU A 133 11.50 0.52 1.02
C GLU A 133 11.13 1.87 0.39
N SER A 134 11.96 2.38 -0.52
CA SER A 134 11.71 3.64 -1.22
C SER A 134 10.48 3.55 -2.12
N LEU A 135 10.35 2.44 -2.85
CA LEU A 135 9.19 2.18 -3.68
C LEU A 135 7.91 2.07 -2.85
N ALA A 136 7.96 1.37 -1.71
CA ALA A 136 6.83 1.24 -0.80
C ALA A 136 6.40 2.59 -0.24
N ASN A 137 7.36 3.42 0.18
CA ASN A 137 7.07 4.77 0.66
C ASN A 137 6.42 5.63 -0.42
N GLN A 138 6.96 5.61 -1.64
CA GLN A 138 6.40 6.37 -2.76
C GLN A 138 4.99 5.89 -3.12
N TYR A 139 4.79 4.58 -3.21
CA TYR A 139 3.48 4.03 -3.52
C TYR A 139 2.45 4.37 -2.43
N LEU A 140 2.83 4.33 -1.16
CA LEU A 140 1.94 4.71 -0.06
C LEU A 140 1.57 6.20 -0.13
N LEU A 141 2.51 7.08 -0.50
CA LEU A 141 2.25 8.50 -0.73
C LEU A 141 1.28 8.72 -1.90
N ASP A 142 1.46 8.00 -2.99
CA ASP A 142 0.58 8.10 -4.16
C ASP A 142 -0.83 7.58 -3.87
N LEU A 143 -0.96 6.52 -3.07
CA LEU A 143 -2.23 6.05 -2.55
C LEU A 143 -2.91 7.10 -1.66
N TYR A 144 -2.16 7.76 -0.78
CA TYR A 144 -2.68 8.84 0.05
C TYR A 144 -3.22 9.99 -0.81
N ASN A 145 -2.40 10.50 -1.73
CA ASN A 145 -2.78 11.60 -2.61
C ASN A 145 -4.01 11.25 -3.46
N SER A 146 -4.07 10.03 -3.96
CA SER A 146 -5.21 9.54 -4.72
C SER A 146 -6.46 9.39 -3.85
N SER A 147 -6.29 8.93 -2.61
CA SER A 147 -7.38 8.77 -1.64
C SER A 147 -7.97 10.11 -1.22
N ILE A 148 -7.14 11.14 -1.02
CA ILE A 148 -7.61 12.51 -0.77
C ILE A 148 -8.42 13.04 -1.95
N ARG A 149 -7.92 12.86 -3.18
CA ARG A 149 -8.58 13.38 -4.40
C ARG A 149 -9.98 12.80 -4.61
N VAL A 150 -10.19 11.53 -4.26
CA VAL A 150 -11.51 10.88 -4.38
C VAL A 150 -12.27 10.82 -3.05
N ASN A 151 -11.80 11.53 -2.04
CA ASN A 151 -12.41 11.62 -0.71
C ASN A 151 -12.51 10.28 0.05
N THR A 152 -11.68 9.31 -0.29
CA THR A 152 -11.55 8.05 0.46
C THR A 152 -10.82 8.27 1.80
N ILE A 153 -9.86 9.21 1.82
CA ILE A 153 -9.27 9.78 3.03
C ILE A 153 -9.59 11.27 3.01
N GLN A 154 -9.89 11.83 4.18
CA GLN A 154 -10.16 13.26 4.36
C GLN A 154 -8.99 13.92 5.08
N SER A 155 -8.74 15.19 4.80
CA SER A 155 -7.65 15.95 5.46
C SER A 155 -7.83 16.09 6.98
N THR A 156 -9.06 15.88 7.46
CA THR A 156 -9.44 15.92 8.88
C THR A 156 -9.37 14.56 9.56
N ASP A 157 -9.07 13.49 8.82
CA ASP A 157 -8.97 12.16 9.39
C ASP A 157 -7.79 12.06 10.38
N SER A 158 -8.02 11.36 11.50
CA SER A 158 -6.96 11.07 12.46
C SER A 158 -5.92 10.11 11.87
N ALA A 159 -4.74 10.06 12.48
CA ALA A 159 -3.67 9.14 12.10
C ALA A 159 -4.14 7.68 12.03
N GLU A 160 -5.03 7.26 12.94
CA GLU A 160 -5.61 5.92 12.95
C GLU A 160 -6.44 5.64 11.70
N VAL A 161 -7.30 6.59 11.33
CA VAL A 161 -8.14 6.47 10.13
C VAL A 161 -7.29 6.47 8.89
N VAL A 162 -6.34 7.40 8.79
CA VAL A 162 -5.40 7.47 7.66
C VAL A 162 -4.65 6.14 7.48
N ALA A 163 -4.05 5.61 8.55
CA ALA A 163 -3.31 4.35 8.48
C ALA A 163 -4.18 3.16 8.10
N GLY A 164 -5.36 3.06 8.71
CA GLY A 164 -6.32 2.01 8.38
C GLY A 164 -6.74 2.06 6.91
N MET A 165 -7.11 3.25 6.43
CA MET A 165 -7.55 3.46 5.04
C MET A 165 -6.44 3.26 4.02
N LEU A 166 -5.21 3.66 4.33
CA LEU A 166 -4.05 3.40 3.47
C LEU A 166 -3.80 1.90 3.30
N TYR A 167 -3.92 1.12 4.38
CA TYR A 167 -3.77 -0.32 4.24
C TYR A 167 -4.91 -0.95 3.41
N VAL A 168 -6.15 -0.52 3.60
CA VAL A 168 -7.27 -0.96 2.75
C VAL A 168 -7.01 -0.58 1.29
N ALA A 169 -6.55 0.65 1.03
CA ALA A 169 -6.25 1.11 -0.32
C ALA A 169 -5.09 0.33 -0.97
N TRP A 170 -4.08 -0.05 -0.18
CA TRP A 170 -2.99 -0.91 -0.67
C TRP A 170 -3.50 -2.25 -1.18
N MET A 171 -4.41 -2.88 -0.42
CA MET A 171 -4.90 -4.24 -0.71
C MET A 171 -6.04 -4.29 -1.73
N LEU A 172 -6.91 -3.28 -1.72
CA LEU A 172 -8.16 -3.27 -2.51
C LEU A 172 -8.18 -2.18 -3.60
N GLY A 173 -7.13 -1.37 -3.67
CA GLY A 173 -7.11 -0.13 -4.46
C GLY A 173 -7.86 1.01 -3.76
N VAL A 174 -7.59 2.24 -4.19
CA VAL A 174 -8.25 3.44 -3.66
C VAL A 174 -9.75 3.40 -3.90
N GLY A 175 -10.14 2.86 -5.05
CA GLY A 175 -11.54 2.79 -5.44
C GLY A 175 -12.05 4.07 -6.06
N THR A 176 -13.34 4.08 -6.34
CA THR A 176 -14.03 5.21 -6.98
C THR A 176 -15.27 5.59 -6.20
N SER A 177 -15.59 6.87 -6.24
CA SER A 177 -16.88 7.39 -5.79
C SER A 177 -18.03 6.76 -6.60
N PRO A 178 -19.24 6.64 -6.04
CA PRO A 178 -20.41 6.17 -6.76
C PRO A 178 -20.68 7.01 -8.01
N THR A 179 -21.05 6.33 -9.06
CA THR A 179 -21.54 6.91 -10.31
C THR A 179 -22.87 6.27 -10.66
N ILE A 180 -23.51 6.72 -11.72
CA ILE A 180 -24.72 6.05 -12.25
C ILE A 180 -24.42 4.59 -12.61
N ALA A 181 -23.22 4.32 -13.14
CA ALA A 181 -22.80 2.97 -13.54
C ALA A 181 -22.35 2.11 -12.36
N THR A 182 -21.79 2.71 -11.31
CA THR A 182 -21.30 2.02 -10.10
C THR A 182 -21.84 2.72 -8.84
N PRO A 183 -23.10 2.46 -8.48
CA PRO A 183 -23.78 3.20 -7.39
C PRO A 183 -23.13 3.02 -6.00
N THR A 184 -22.42 1.93 -5.79
CA THR A 184 -21.77 1.60 -4.50
C THR A 184 -20.30 1.99 -4.46
N GLY A 185 -19.72 2.49 -5.56
CA GLY A 185 -18.28 2.71 -5.66
C GLY A 185 -17.47 1.40 -5.65
N THR A 186 -16.15 1.50 -5.51
CA THR A 186 -15.24 0.36 -5.48
C THR A 186 -14.10 0.55 -4.46
N GLY A 187 -13.36 -0.52 -4.19
CA GLY A 187 -12.15 -0.51 -3.38
C GLY A 187 -12.31 0.06 -1.97
N ALA A 188 -11.32 0.81 -1.52
CA ALA A 188 -11.32 1.43 -0.21
C ALA A 188 -12.45 2.45 -0.03
N TYR A 189 -12.85 3.15 -1.10
CA TYR A 189 -13.99 4.05 -1.09
C TYR A 189 -15.28 3.30 -0.72
N ALA A 190 -15.58 2.20 -1.42
CA ALA A 190 -16.77 1.40 -1.15
C ALA A 190 -16.75 0.82 0.27
N TRP A 191 -15.59 0.38 0.73
CA TRP A 191 -15.46 -0.13 2.08
C TRP A 191 -15.74 0.96 3.12
N ARG A 192 -15.19 2.17 2.95
CA ARG A 192 -15.37 3.27 3.91
C ARG A 192 -16.82 3.71 4.04
N TYR A 193 -17.53 3.87 2.93
CA TYR A 193 -18.85 4.49 2.94
C TYR A 193 -20.01 3.50 2.91
N PHE A 194 -19.78 2.29 2.40
CA PHE A 194 -20.84 1.30 2.24
C PHE A 194 -20.58 -0.01 2.98
N ASN A 195 -19.43 -0.14 3.63
CA ASN A 195 -18.98 -1.37 4.31
C ASN A 195 -19.00 -2.60 3.39
N VAL A 196 -18.62 -2.42 2.12
CA VAL A 196 -18.59 -3.48 1.12
C VAL A 196 -17.18 -4.05 1.00
N GLY A 197 -17.07 -5.36 1.00
CA GLY A 197 -15.79 -6.07 0.83
C GLY A 197 -15.07 -6.39 2.15
N SER A 198 -13.84 -6.90 2.04
CA SER A 198 -13.06 -7.49 3.15
C SER A 198 -12.08 -6.50 3.83
N GLY A 199 -12.36 -5.21 3.77
CA GLY A 199 -11.43 -4.17 4.26
C GLY A 199 -11.20 -4.15 5.77
N ALA A 200 -12.09 -4.73 6.59
CA ALA A 200 -12.04 -4.61 8.04
C ALA A 200 -10.73 -5.13 8.66
N ALA A 201 -10.21 -6.25 8.19
CA ALA A 201 -8.96 -6.82 8.70
C ALA A 201 -7.76 -5.89 8.41
N TYR A 202 -7.67 -5.36 7.20
CA TYR A 202 -6.62 -4.43 6.78
C TYR A 202 -6.72 -3.11 7.53
N TYR A 203 -7.92 -2.57 7.67
CA TYR A 203 -8.17 -1.35 8.43
C TYR A 203 -7.72 -1.48 9.89
N ASN A 204 -8.12 -2.56 10.56
CA ASN A 204 -7.75 -2.81 11.94
C ASN A 204 -6.23 -3.00 12.09
N ALA A 205 -5.57 -3.67 11.14
CA ALA A 205 -4.12 -3.84 11.17
C ALA A 205 -3.38 -2.50 11.00
N GLY A 206 -3.82 -1.64 10.09
CA GLY A 206 -3.26 -0.30 9.93
C GLY A 206 -3.43 0.57 11.18
N ARG A 207 -4.61 0.57 11.79
CA ARG A 207 -4.85 1.26 13.08
C ARG A 207 -3.94 0.74 14.18
N TYR A 208 -3.80 -0.57 14.31
CA TYR A 208 -2.91 -1.18 15.30
C TYR A 208 -1.48 -0.67 15.19
N ALA A 209 -0.97 -0.57 13.98
CA ALA A 209 0.39 -0.09 13.74
C ALA A 209 0.63 1.31 14.33
N VAL A 210 -0.35 2.19 14.29
CA VAL A 210 -0.19 3.57 14.78
C VAL A 210 -0.60 3.76 16.23
N VAL A 211 -1.50 2.94 16.76
CA VAL A 211 -2.00 3.07 18.15
C VAL A 211 -1.15 2.29 19.14
N VAL A 212 -0.74 1.09 18.78
CA VAL A 212 -0.07 0.16 19.71
C VAL A 212 1.43 0.13 19.50
N LEU A 213 1.89 0.01 18.24
CA LEU A 213 3.32 -0.08 17.95
C LEU A 213 4.05 1.28 18.05
N SER A 214 3.31 2.39 18.15
CA SER A 214 3.88 3.73 18.19
C SER A 214 3.92 4.32 19.62
N LYS A 215 3.60 3.52 20.63
CA LYS A 215 3.76 3.86 22.05
C LYS A 215 5.15 3.43 22.53
#